data_b6d92ee868b483ce67c88aaf6af33399
#
_entry.id   b6d92ee868b483ce67c88aaf6af33399
#
_cell.length_a   1.000
_cell.length_b   1.000
_cell.length_c   1.000
_cell.angle_alpha   90.00
_cell.angle_beta   90.00
_cell.angle_gamma   90.00
#
_symmetry.space_group_name_H-M   'P 1'
#
loop_
_entity.id
_entity.type
_entity.pdbx_description
1 polymer ?
#
loop_
_entity_poly.entity_id
_entity_poly.type
_entity_poly.pdbx_seq_one_letter_code
_entity_poly.pdbx_strand_id
1 'polypeptide(L)'
;MPNIKSAMKRVKVSEKKNLRNRMVKSGMRTSVKKFEAALADPQTANVQLTATTSAIDKAAAKGVIHKNAANRKKARLAKQLNKAAAV
;
A
#
# COMPACT_ATOMS: atom_id res chain seq x y z
N MET A 1 37.21 18.79 1.92
CA MET A 1 35.88 18.91 1.33
C MET A 1 34.84 18.20 2.19
N PRO A 2 34.11 18.94 3.01
CA PRO A 2 33.10 18.31 3.89
C PRO A 2 31.92 17.70 3.13
N ASN A 3 31.73 18.06 1.86
CA ASN A 3 30.55 17.66 1.09
C ASN A 3 30.56 16.19 0.66
N ILE A 4 31.74 15.56 0.56
CA ILE A 4 31.83 14.17 0.10
C ILE A 4 31.23 13.22 1.14
N LYS A 5 31.57 13.37 2.41
CA LYS A 5 31.05 12.53 3.49
C LYS A 5 29.53 12.71 3.65
N SER A 6 29.04 13.95 3.54
CA SER A 6 27.59 14.24 3.58
C SER A 6 26.86 13.60 2.39
N ALA A 7 27.44 13.69 1.20
CA ALA A 7 26.85 13.08 0.01
C ALA A 7 26.77 11.56 0.13
N MET A 8 27.83 10.90 0.61
CA MET A 8 27.84 9.47 0.84
C MET A 8 26.81 9.04 1.87
N LYS A 9 26.64 9.79 2.94
CA LYS A 9 25.63 9.54 3.96
C LYS A 9 24.22 9.65 3.36
N ARG A 10 23.97 10.67 2.55
CA ARG A 10 22.68 10.86 1.86
C ARG A 10 22.36 9.72 0.92
N VAL A 11 23.35 9.25 0.17
CA VAL A 11 23.17 8.11 -0.75
C VAL A 11 22.77 6.86 0.03
N LYS A 12 23.45 6.55 1.13
CA LYS A 12 23.12 5.39 1.96
C LYS A 12 21.73 5.50 2.57
N VAL A 13 21.34 6.68 3.05
CA VAL A 13 20.01 6.93 3.60
C VAL A 13 18.95 6.80 2.52
N SER A 14 19.21 7.33 1.31
CA SER A 14 18.29 7.21 0.17
C SER A 14 18.10 5.77 -0.24
N GLU A 15 19.17 4.97 -0.28
CA GLU A 15 19.09 3.55 -0.61
C GLU A 15 18.22 2.78 0.39
N LYS A 16 18.40 3.03 1.69
CA LYS A 16 17.57 2.41 2.74
C LYS A 16 16.12 2.81 2.61
N LYS A 17 15.82 4.08 2.37
CA LYS A 17 14.46 4.57 2.16
C LYS A 17 13.83 3.94 0.93
N ASN A 18 14.56 3.87 -0.18
CA ASN A 18 14.09 3.25 -1.42
C ASN A 18 13.74 1.78 -1.21
N LEU A 19 14.61 1.04 -0.52
CA LEU A 19 14.36 -0.36 -0.21
C LEU A 19 13.10 -0.51 0.64
N ARG A 20 12.97 0.28 1.70
CA ARG A 20 11.80 0.27 2.58
C ARG A 20 10.53 0.58 1.79
N ASN A 21 10.57 1.60 0.93
CA ASN A 21 9.42 2.00 0.10
C ASN A 21 9.01 0.88 -0.84
N ARG A 22 9.97 0.20 -1.46
CA ARG A 22 9.68 -0.96 -2.33
C ARG A 22 9.02 -2.08 -1.57
N MET A 23 9.50 -2.39 -0.37
CA MET A 23 8.92 -3.43 0.48
C MET A 23 7.49 -3.11 0.89
N VAL A 24 7.23 -1.85 1.28
CA VAL A 24 5.89 -1.40 1.65
C VAL A 24 4.95 -1.44 0.45
N LYS A 25 5.38 -0.97 -0.72
CA LYS A 25 4.58 -1.03 -1.95
C LYS A 25 4.28 -2.46 -2.36
N SER A 26 5.28 -3.33 -2.27
CA SER A 26 5.11 -4.75 -2.61
C SER A 26 4.09 -5.42 -1.69
N GLY A 27 4.16 -5.15 -0.38
CA GLY A 27 3.20 -5.67 0.58
C GLY A 27 1.79 -5.17 0.32
N MET A 28 1.65 -3.89 0.01
CA MET A 28 0.36 -3.28 -0.33
C MET A 28 -0.23 -3.91 -1.60
N ARG A 29 0.56 -4.08 -2.65
CA ARG A 29 0.12 -4.70 -3.90
C ARG A 29 -0.32 -6.14 -3.66
N THR A 30 0.43 -6.89 -2.84
CA THR A 30 0.08 -8.26 -2.49
C THR A 30 -1.27 -8.31 -1.77
N SER A 31 -1.51 -7.40 -0.83
CA SER A 31 -2.79 -7.31 -0.12
C SER A 31 -3.94 -6.99 -1.07
N VAL A 32 -3.73 -6.09 -2.03
CA VAL A 32 -4.74 -5.75 -3.05
C VAL A 32 -5.06 -6.98 -3.91
N LYS A 33 -4.03 -7.71 -4.36
CA LYS A 33 -4.23 -8.93 -5.14
C LYS A 33 -5.00 -10.00 -4.37
N LYS A 34 -4.70 -10.17 -3.08
CA LYS A 34 -5.42 -11.11 -2.22
C LYS A 34 -6.89 -10.70 -2.08
N PHE A 35 -7.16 -9.40 -1.94
CA PHE A 35 -8.52 -8.89 -1.91
C PHE A 35 -9.26 -9.18 -3.21
N GLU A 36 -8.64 -8.90 -4.35
CA GLU A 36 -9.24 -9.16 -5.67
C GLU A 36 -9.54 -10.65 -5.86
N ALA A 37 -8.63 -11.52 -5.45
CA ALA A 37 -8.84 -12.96 -5.49
C ALA A 37 -9.99 -13.41 -4.57
N ALA A 38 -10.17 -12.71 -3.44
CA ALA A 38 -11.22 -13.02 -2.47
C ALA A 38 -12.60 -12.50 -2.88
N LEU A 39 -12.70 -11.69 -3.94
CA LEU A 39 -13.99 -11.12 -4.39
C LEU A 39 -15.02 -12.18 -4.79
N ALA A 40 -14.56 -13.38 -5.12
CA ALA A 40 -15.46 -14.50 -5.42
C ALA A 40 -16.31 -14.91 -4.21
N ASP A 41 -15.84 -14.66 -2.98
CA ASP A 41 -16.55 -14.89 -1.73
C ASP A 41 -16.65 -13.57 -0.96
N PRO A 42 -17.83 -12.90 -0.96
CA PRO A 42 -17.96 -11.59 -0.32
C PRO A 42 -17.61 -11.56 1.17
N GLN A 43 -17.83 -12.65 1.90
CA GLN A 43 -17.48 -12.71 3.31
C GLN A 43 -15.98 -12.67 3.53
N THR A 44 -15.24 -13.48 2.76
CA THR A 44 -13.77 -13.49 2.79
C THR A 44 -13.23 -12.15 2.28
N ALA A 45 -13.83 -11.59 1.25
CA ALA A 45 -13.43 -10.29 0.69
C ALA A 45 -13.61 -9.17 1.71
N ASN A 46 -14.66 -9.20 2.54
CA ASN A 46 -14.88 -8.20 3.57
C ASN A 46 -13.76 -8.21 4.62
N VAL A 47 -13.36 -9.39 5.07
CA VAL A 47 -12.24 -9.55 6.00
C VAL A 47 -10.94 -9.07 5.36
N GLN A 48 -10.69 -9.47 4.11
CA GLN A 48 -9.49 -9.07 3.37
C GLN A 48 -9.47 -7.57 3.10
N LEU A 49 -10.63 -6.95 2.89
CA LEU A 49 -10.72 -5.49 2.70
C LEU A 49 -10.19 -4.75 3.92
N THR A 50 -10.54 -5.19 5.13
CA THR A 50 -10.04 -4.58 6.36
C THR A 50 -8.51 -4.65 6.41
N ALA A 51 -7.93 -5.80 6.13
CA ALA A 51 -6.46 -5.99 6.11
C ALA A 51 -5.81 -5.13 5.01
N THR A 52 -6.40 -5.08 3.82
CA THR A 52 -5.88 -4.30 2.70
C THR A 52 -5.96 -2.80 2.98
N THR A 53 -7.06 -2.33 3.54
CA THR A 53 -7.23 -0.93 3.93
C THR A 53 -6.17 -0.53 4.96
N SER A 54 -5.90 -1.38 5.93
CA SER A 54 -4.85 -1.15 6.93
C SER A 54 -3.48 -1.04 6.28
N ALA A 55 -3.16 -1.90 5.31
CA ALA A 55 -1.89 -1.87 4.57
C ALA A 55 -1.75 -0.56 3.77
N ILE A 56 -2.83 -0.11 3.12
CA ILE A 56 -2.84 1.14 2.36
C ILE A 56 -2.65 2.34 3.29
N ASP A 57 -3.33 2.37 4.43
CA ASP A 57 -3.19 3.45 5.42
C ASP A 57 -1.78 3.51 6.00
N LYS A 58 -1.17 2.37 6.28
CA LYS A 58 0.22 2.31 6.76
C LYS A 58 1.19 2.84 5.71
N ALA A 59 0.98 2.50 4.44
CA ALA A 59 1.81 3.01 3.34
C ALA A 59 1.69 4.53 3.23
N ALA A 60 0.49 5.09 3.38
CA ALA A 60 0.27 6.53 3.37
C ALA A 60 0.92 7.20 4.58
N ALA A 61 0.81 6.61 5.76
CA ALA A 61 1.41 7.13 6.99
C ALA A 61 2.94 7.17 6.91
N LYS A 62 3.54 6.21 6.21
CA LYS A 62 5.00 6.17 5.98
C LYS A 62 5.45 7.08 4.84
N GLY A 63 4.51 7.72 4.14
CA GLY A 63 4.83 8.60 3.02
C GLY A 63 5.20 7.89 1.73
N VAL A 64 4.96 6.58 1.64
CA VAL A 64 5.25 5.79 0.44
C VAL A 64 4.28 6.14 -0.68
N ILE A 65 3.02 6.38 -0.32
CA ILE A 65 2.00 6.87 -1.25
C ILE A 65 1.35 8.12 -0.67
N HIS A 66 0.80 8.96 -1.55
CA HIS A 66 0.11 10.17 -1.12
C HIS A 66 -1.24 9.81 -0.51
N LYS A 67 -1.67 10.59 0.49
CA LYS A 67 -2.94 10.42 1.18
C LYS A 67 -4.13 10.35 0.20
N ASN A 68 -4.13 11.19 -0.83
CA ASN A 68 -5.20 11.20 -1.83
C ASN A 68 -5.23 9.91 -2.65
N ALA A 69 -4.05 9.37 -2.99
CA ALA A 69 -3.96 8.09 -3.69
C ALA A 69 -4.46 6.94 -2.81
N ALA A 70 -4.13 6.97 -1.52
CA ALA A 70 -4.61 5.98 -0.55
C ALA A 70 -6.14 6.00 -0.47
N ASN A 71 -6.73 7.18 -0.36
CA ASN A 71 -8.18 7.33 -0.29
C ASN A 71 -8.88 6.83 -1.56
N ARG A 72 -8.29 7.10 -2.73
CA ARG A 72 -8.79 6.60 -4.02
C ARG A 72 -8.78 5.07 -4.07
N LYS A 73 -7.66 4.47 -3.68
CA LYS A 73 -7.53 3.00 -3.66
C LYS A 73 -8.57 2.37 -2.74
N LYS A 74 -8.72 2.90 -1.53
CA LYS A 74 -9.70 2.40 -0.57
C LYS A 74 -11.13 2.50 -1.12
N ALA A 75 -11.48 3.62 -1.74
CA ALA A 75 -12.79 3.81 -2.34
C ALA A 75 -13.06 2.82 -3.48
N ARG A 76 -12.08 2.59 -4.34
CA ARG A 76 -12.20 1.61 -5.44
C ARG A 76 -12.42 0.19 -4.92
N LEU A 77 -11.68 -0.21 -3.90
CA LEU A 77 -11.80 -1.55 -3.31
C LEU A 77 -13.19 -1.72 -2.67
N ALA A 78 -13.67 -0.71 -1.95
CA ALA A 78 -15.00 -0.74 -1.36
C ALA A 78 -16.10 -0.86 -2.42
N LYS A 79 -15.97 -0.15 -3.54
CA LYS A 79 -16.90 -0.25 -4.66
C LYS A 79 -16.89 -1.64 -5.28
N GLN A 80 -15.71 -2.23 -5.45
CA GLN A 80 -15.58 -3.58 -5.99
C GLN A 80 -16.28 -4.60 -5.09
N LEU A 81 -16.10 -4.48 -3.78
CA LEU A 81 -16.77 -5.37 -2.82
C LEU A 81 -18.28 -5.19 -2.86
N ASN A 82 -18.77 -3.96 -2.87
CA ASN A 82 -20.20 -3.68 -2.94
C ASN A 82 -20.82 -4.24 -4.22
N LYS A 83 -20.12 -4.11 -5.34
CA LYS A 83 -20.56 -4.65 -6.61
C LYS A 83 -20.62 -6.17 -6.59
N ALA A 84 -19.61 -6.81 -6.02
CA ALA A 84 -19.57 -8.27 -5.89
C ALA A 84 -20.67 -8.79 -4.96
N ALA A 85 -20.91 -8.07 -3.85
CA ALA A 85 -21.94 -8.45 -2.88
C ALA A 85 -23.37 -8.22 -3.41
N ALA A 86 -23.55 -7.28 -4.33
CA ALA A 86 -24.86 -6.94 -4.92
C ALA A 86 -25.32 -7.98 -5.97
N VAL A 87 -24.41 -8.83 -6.43
CA VAL A 87 -24.74 -9.91 -7.39
C VAL A 87 -25.12 -11.15 -6.60
#